data_e5e008bd5d439ef00939c645697af6d0
#
_entry.id   e5e008bd5d439ef00939c645697af6d0
#
_cell.length_a   1.000
_cell.length_b   1.000
_cell.length_c   1.000
_cell.angle_alpha   90.00
_cell.angle_beta   90.00
_cell.angle_gamma   90.00
#
_symmetry.space_group_name_H-M   'P 1'
#
loop_
_entity.id
_entity.type
_entity.pdbx_description
1 polymer ?
#
loop_
_entity_poly.entity_id
_entity_poly.type
_entity_poly.pdbx_seq_one_letter_code
_entity_poly.pdbx_strand_id
1 'polypeptide(L)'
;MGSIFGEIFRISTWGESHGGGVGVVIDGCPPLLPLCEADIQPDLDRRRPGQSEIVTPRKEEDACRILSGVFEGKTLGTPISIMVDNKDARSEAYSEMETLYRPSHADYTYQAKYGIRNWQGGGRASARETIGRVAAAVVAKKVLKQLFPKFEVIAYVRTIHTIESEVNQETVRFEEVEANIVRCPDARAAERMIEKIKQIRSEGNSVGGTIECVIRGIPPGLGEPVFDKLEADIAKAMMSLPATKGFEIGSGFEGSKMTGTEHNDAFRMKDGVVHTVTNRSGGVQGGISNGEAIFFRVAFKPTATVMKSQQTVTATGEDADLSARGRHDPCVLPRAVPMVEAMAALVLCDHALRHRAQNTELTPHA
;
A
#
# COMPACT_ATOMS: atom_id res chain seq x y z
N MET A 1 14.58 10.85 7.49
CA MET A 1 13.66 10.72 8.64
C MET A 1 12.49 9.83 8.26
N GLY A 2 12.07 8.92 9.13
CA GLY A 2 11.17 7.81 8.77
C GLY A 2 9.69 8.14 8.53
N SER A 3 9.27 9.40 8.63
CA SER A 3 7.87 9.82 8.38
C SER A 3 7.71 10.68 7.12
N ILE A 4 8.79 10.84 6.33
CA ILE A 4 8.80 11.57 5.07
C ILE A 4 9.11 10.58 3.95
N PHE A 5 8.41 10.70 2.82
CA PHE A 5 8.58 9.86 1.64
C PHE A 5 8.44 10.72 0.37
N GLY A 6 9.25 10.44 -0.67
CA GLY A 6 9.34 11.20 -1.92
C GLY A 6 10.38 12.34 -1.87
N GLU A 7 10.77 12.82 -3.04
CA GLU A 7 11.79 13.88 -3.23
C GLU A 7 11.14 15.18 -3.70
N ILE A 8 10.39 15.18 -4.81
CA ILE A 8 9.64 16.33 -5.34
C ILE A 8 8.19 16.25 -4.88
N PHE A 9 7.49 15.16 -5.20
CA PHE A 9 6.16 14.89 -4.62
C PHE A 9 6.35 14.23 -3.26
N ARG A 10 6.44 15.02 -2.24
CA ARG A 10 6.86 14.60 -0.91
C ARG A 10 5.70 14.60 0.06
N ILE A 11 5.60 13.53 0.84
CA ILE A 11 4.59 13.43 1.89
C ILE A 11 5.24 13.31 3.27
N SER A 12 4.60 13.88 4.28
CA SER A 12 4.91 13.66 5.69
C SER A 12 3.67 13.20 6.43
N THR A 13 3.67 11.97 6.98
CA THR A 13 2.54 11.43 7.73
C THR A 13 2.72 11.60 9.22
N TRP A 14 1.63 11.86 9.95
CA TRP A 14 1.60 12.12 11.39
C TRP A 14 0.38 11.51 12.06
N GLY A 15 0.38 11.51 13.39
CA GLY A 15 -0.72 11.02 14.22
C GLY A 15 -0.64 9.54 14.59
N GLU A 16 -1.36 9.14 15.61
CA GLU A 16 -1.44 7.81 16.20
C GLU A 16 -2.86 7.25 16.16
N SER A 17 -2.99 5.92 16.27
CA SER A 17 -4.29 5.22 16.14
C SER A 17 -5.29 5.57 17.25
N HIS A 18 -4.83 6.02 18.40
CA HIS A 18 -5.63 6.39 19.58
C HIS A 18 -5.31 7.83 20.06
N GLY A 19 -4.66 8.65 19.21
CA GLY A 19 -4.58 10.10 19.38
C GLY A 19 -5.80 10.81 18.82
N GLY A 20 -5.76 12.15 18.73
CA GLY A 20 -6.85 12.98 18.20
C GLY A 20 -7.18 12.72 16.73
N GLY A 21 -6.18 12.33 15.93
CA GLY A 21 -6.35 12.04 14.51
C GLY A 21 -5.07 11.55 13.86
N VAL A 22 -5.17 11.26 12.58
CA VAL A 22 -4.05 10.96 11.68
C VAL A 22 -4.14 11.83 10.44
N GLY A 23 -3.00 12.14 9.84
CA GLY A 23 -3.01 12.98 8.65
C GLY A 23 -1.73 12.91 7.84
N VAL A 24 -1.72 13.74 6.81
CA VAL A 24 -0.60 13.89 5.88
C VAL A 24 -0.45 15.35 5.47
N VAL A 25 0.78 15.77 5.30
CA VAL A 25 1.14 16.98 4.57
C VAL A 25 1.79 16.54 3.26
N ILE A 26 1.30 17.07 2.14
CA ILE A 26 1.80 16.83 0.78
C ILE A 26 2.49 18.13 0.34
N ASP A 27 3.73 18.03 -0.08
CA ASP A 27 4.52 19.11 -0.66
C ASP A 27 4.90 18.76 -2.10
N GLY A 28 5.08 19.77 -2.96
CA GLY A 28 5.45 19.58 -4.36
C GLY A 28 4.31 19.19 -5.30
N CYS A 29 3.04 19.27 -4.85
CA CYS A 29 1.91 19.11 -5.76
C CYS A 29 1.80 20.31 -6.71
N PRO A 30 1.68 20.11 -8.05
CA PRO A 30 1.47 21.20 -8.97
C PRO A 30 0.21 22.02 -8.66
N PRO A 31 0.20 23.34 -8.95
CA PRO A 31 -1.01 24.16 -8.80
C PRO A 31 -2.08 23.82 -9.83
N LEU A 32 -3.31 24.35 -9.60
CA LEU A 32 -4.46 24.29 -10.50
C LEU A 32 -5.03 22.87 -10.72
N LEU A 33 -4.61 21.88 -9.97
CA LEU A 33 -5.22 20.56 -9.97
C LEU A 33 -6.59 20.63 -9.26
N PRO A 34 -7.71 20.24 -9.90
CA PRO A 34 -9.01 20.16 -9.21
C PRO A 34 -8.92 19.17 -8.05
N LEU A 35 -9.32 19.59 -6.84
CA LEU A 35 -9.26 18.74 -5.64
C LEU A 35 -10.28 19.17 -4.59
N CYS A 36 -11.03 18.18 -4.09
CA CYS A 36 -11.89 18.32 -2.92
C CYS A 36 -11.92 17.00 -2.12
N GLU A 37 -12.54 17.02 -0.95
CA GLU A 37 -12.66 15.83 -0.09
C GLU A 37 -13.40 14.67 -0.78
N ALA A 38 -14.38 14.97 -1.62
CA ALA A 38 -15.13 13.96 -2.37
C ALA A 38 -14.27 13.17 -3.37
N ASP A 39 -13.14 13.72 -3.81
CA ASP A 39 -12.16 12.98 -4.62
C ASP A 39 -11.40 11.93 -3.79
N ILE A 40 -11.16 12.22 -2.51
CA ILE A 40 -10.29 11.44 -1.62
C ILE A 40 -11.09 10.33 -0.92
N GLN A 41 -12.30 10.62 -0.53
CA GLN A 41 -13.13 9.76 0.31
C GLN A 41 -13.34 8.34 -0.24
N PRO A 42 -13.55 8.10 -1.55
CA PRO A 42 -13.72 6.76 -2.09
C PRO A 42 -12.55 5.82 -1.83
N ASP A 43 -11.30 6.30 -1.97
CA ASP A 43 -10.12 5.48 -1.68
C ASP A 43 -9.96 5.22 -0.17
N LEU A 44 -10.32 6.18 0.68
CA LEU A 44 -10.37 5.99 2.14
C LEU A 44 -11.45 4.99 2.55
N ASP A 45 -12.61 5.00 1.89
CA ASP A 45 -13.69 4.02 2.13
C ASP A 45 -13.25 2.60 1.80
N ARG A 46 -12.47 2.40 0.74
CA ARG A 46 -11.86 1.11 0.40
C ARG A 46 -10.84 0.65 1.45
N ARG A 47 -10.18 1.58 2.13
CA ARG A 47 -9.17 1.29 3.15
C ARG A 47 -9.75 1.14 4.55
N ARG A 48 -10.84 1.81 4.91
CA ARG A 48 -11.39 1.91 6.27
C ARG A 48 -11.63 0.55 6.95
N PRO A 49 -11.62 0.48 8.29
CA PRO A 49 -12.05 -0.69 9.02
C PRO A 49 -13.58 -0.89 8.95
N GLY A 50 -14.05 -2.08 9.28
CA GLY A 50 -15.48 -2.36 9.42
C GLY A 50 -16.29 -2.40 8.13
N GLN A 51 -15.63 -2.53 6.98
CA GLN A 51 -16.29 -2.52 5.66
C GLN A 51 -16.93 -3.88 5.29
N SER A 52 -16.55 -4.96 5.96
CA SER A 52 -17.10 -6.30 5.71
C SER A 52 -16.93 -7.24 6.90
N GLU A 53 -17.56 -8.41 6.83
CA GLU A 53 -17.46 -9.46 7.86
C GLU A 53 -16.08 -10.15 7.94
N ILE A 54 -15.21 -9.99 6.95
CA ILE A 54 -13.87 -10.60 6.92
C ILE A 54 -12.75 -9.64 7.37
N VAL A 55 -13.09 -8.45 7.84
CA VAL A 55 -12.16 -7.47 8.39
C VAL A 55 -12.49 -7.16 9.85
N THR A 56 -11.70 -6.31 10.48
CA THR A 56 -11.92 -5.87 11.87
C THR A 56 -13.32 -5.27 12.06
N PRO A 57 -14.00 -5.55 13.20
CA PRO A 57 -15.31 -4.97 13.51
C PRO A 57 -15.26 -3.50 13.99
N ARG A 58 -14.07 -2.87 14.09
CA ARG A 58 -13.93 -1.44 14.38
C ARG A 58 -14.68 -0.65 13.31
N LYS A 59 -15.41 0.37 13.70
CA LYS A 59 -16.17 1.23 12.78
C LYS A 59 -15.60 2.63 12.79
N GLU A 60 -15.10 3.07 11.66
CA GLU A 60 -14.66 4.44 11.43
C GLU A 60 -15.16 4.88 10.06
N GLU A 61 -15.61 6.11 9.95
CA GLU A 61 -16.03 6.69 8.68
C GLU A 61 -14.84 7.13 7.85
N ASP A 62 -13.69 7.37 8.50
CA ASP A 62 -12.47 7.91 7.91
C ASP A 62 -12.74 9.18 7.07
N ALA A 63 -13.73 10.00 7.49
CA ALA A 63 -14.08 11.23 6.81
C ALA A 63 -12.89 12.21 6.84
N CYS A 64 -12.39 12.56 5.67
CA CYS A 64 -11.24 13.45 5.55
C CYS A 64 -11.65 14.93 5.49
N ARG A 65 -10.72 15.77 5.91
CA ARG A 65 -10.79 17.24 5.78
C ARG A 65 -9.50 17.76 5.18
N ILE A 66 -9.62 18.64 4.18
CA ILE A 66 -8.50 19.39 3.64
C ILE A 66 -8.36 20.68 4.46
N LEU A 67 -7.19 20.88 5.09
CA LEU A 67 -6.95 22.00 6.00
C LEU A 67 -6.18 23.14 5.34
N SER A 68 -5.45 22.88 4.24
CA SER A 68 -4.65 23.87 3.52
C SER A 68 -4.32 23.41 2.10
N GLY A 69 -3.80 24.33 1.27
CA GLY A 69 -3.26 24.04 -0.05
C GLY A 69 -4.30 23.96 -1.17
N VAL A 70 -5.58 24.20 -0.87
CA VAL A 70 -6.69 24.22 -1.85
C VAL A 70 -7.49 25.50 -1.68
N PHE A 71 -7.83 26.15 -2.78
CA PHE A 71 -8.68 27.32 -2.84
C PHE A 71 -9.57 27.26 -4.08
N GLU A 72 -10.87 27.55 -3.95
CA GLU A 72 -11.86 27.45 -5.02
C GLU A 72 -11.81 26.10 -5.77
N GLY A 73 -11.60 24.99 -5.02
CA GLY A 73 -11.55 23.64 -5.56
C GLY A 73 -10.30 23.30 -6.38
N LYS A 74 -9.22 24.09 -6.27
CA LYS A 74 -7.95 23.85 -6.97
C LYS A 74 -6.76 23.94 -6.03
N THR A 75 -5.73 23.13 -6.30
CA THR A 75 -4.47 23.20 -5.57
C THR A 75 -3.75 24.51 -5.83
N LEU A 76 -3.03 25.02 -4.81
CA LEU A 76 -2.31 26.30 -4.88
C LEU A 76 -0.82 26.15 -5.22
N GLY A 77 -0.27 24.92 -5.25
CA GLY A 77 1.17 24.68 -5.31
C GLY A 77 1.87 24.85 -3.95
N THR A 78 1.11 25.12 -2.90
CA THR A 78 1.58 25.18 -1.50
C THR A 78 1.25 23.88 -0.77
N PRO A 79 1.80 23.61 0.42
CA PRO A 79 1.55 22.36 1.12
C PRO A 79 0.06 22.07 1.36
N ILE A 80 -0.38 20.88 0.96
CA ILE A 80 -1.74 20.38 1.19
C ILE A 80 -1.74 19.56 2.48
N SER A 81 -2.54 19.96 3.46
CA SER A 81 -2.72 19.21 4.71
C SER A 81 -4.07 18.53 4.71
N ILE A 82 -4.08 17.20 4.93
CA ILE A 82 -5.29 16.38 5.01
C ILE A 82 -5.29 15.66 6.35
N MET A 83 -6.44 15.66 7.03
CA MET A 83 -6.64 15.07 8.36
C MET A 83 -7.88 14.20 8.40
N VAL A 84 -7.83 13.13 9.20
CA VAL A 84 -8.95 12.28 9.59
C VAL A 84 -8.97 12.14 11.11
N ASP A 85 -10.09 12.44 11.74
CA ASP A 85 -10.27 12.32 13.18
C ASP A 85 -10.40 10.84 13.62
N ASN A 86 -9.94 10.52 14.83
CA ASN A 86 -10.18 9.22 15.45
C ASN A 86 -11.46 9.28 16.29
N LYS A 87 -12.52 8.59 15.86
CA LYS A 87 -13.84 8.60 16.55
C LYS A 87 -14.07 7.36 17.42
N ASP A 88 -13.59 6.18 17.03
CA ASP A 88 -13.79 4.90 17.76
C ASP A 88 -12.47 4.37 18.35
N ALA A 89 -11.80 5.19 19.15
CA ALA A 89 -10.60 4.84 19.90
C ALA A 89 -10.98 4.30 21.30
N ARG A 90 -10.82 2.98 21.53
CA ARG A 90 -11.12 2.30 22.80
C ARG A 90 -9.83 1.85 23.47
N SER A 91 -9.17 2.75 24.20
CA SER A 91 -7.85 2.51 24.80
C SER A 91 -7.87 1.39 25.84
N GLU A 92 -8.98 1.23 26.58
CA GLU A 92 -9.16 0.20 27.62
C GLU A 92 -8.96 -1.24 27.10
N ALA A 93 -9.29 -1.48 25.82
CA ALA A 93 -9.11 -2.80 25.19
C ALA A 93 -7.64 -3.21 25.04
N TYR A 94 -6.70 -2.31 25.31
CA TYR A 94 -5.26 -2.51 25.18
C TYR A 94 -4.49 -2.43 26.50
N SER A 95 -5.17 -2.43 27.67
CA SER A 95 -4.52 -2.26 28.99
C SER A 95 -3.45 -3.33 29.26
N GLU A 96 -3.68 -4.59 28.87
CA GLU A 96 -2.68 -5.65 29.02
C GLU A 96 -1.39 -5.36 28.23
N MET A 97 -1.49 -4.57 27.15
CA MET A 97 -0.34 -4.19 26.30
C MET A 97 0.55 -3.14 26.95
N GLU A 98 0.15 -2.54 28.06
CA GLU A 98 1.00 -1.65 28.86
C GLU A 98 2.21 -2.39 29.42
N THR A 99 2.00 -3.62 29.90
CA THR A 99 2.99 -4.44 30.57
C THR A 99 3.50 -5.61 29.73
N LEU A 100 2.82 -6.00 28.65
CA LEU A 100 3.17 -7.15 27.82
C LEU A 100 3.52 -6.73 26.39
N TYR A 101 4.42 -7.47 25.74
CA TYR A 101 4.75 -7.30 24.34
C TYR A 101 4.00 -8.31 23.49
N ARG A 102 3.25 -7.85 22.49
CA ARG A 102 2.60 -8.76 21.52
C ARG A 102 3.65 -9.46 20.65
N PRO A 103 3.63 -10.79 20.55
CA PRO A 103 4.53 -11.52 19.65
C PRO A 103 4.42 -11.00 18.20
N SER A 104 5.57 -10.80 17.55
CA SER A 104 5.68 -10.27 16.17
C SER A 104 5.06 -8.89 15.91
N HIS A 105 4.67 -8.16 16.95
CA HIS A 105 4.25 -6.75 16.88
C HIS A 105 5.43 -5.82 17.16
N ALA A 106 5.27 -4.52 16.88
CA ALA A 106 6.33 -3.53 17.09
C ALA A 106 6.51 -3.09 18.57
N ASP A 107 5.79 -3.67 19.52
CA ASP A 107 5.79 -3.23 20.92
C ASP A 107 7.20 -3.21 21.53
N TYR A 108 7.93 -4.33 21.45
CA TYR A 108 9.29 -4.45 21.95
C TYR A 108 10.26 -3.53 21.21
N THR A 109 10.22 -3.53 19.88
CA THR A 109 11.17 -2.77 19.08
C THR A 109 11.02 -1.26 19.23
N TYR A 110 9.80 -0.75 19.41
CA TYR A 110 9.56 0.66 19.75
C TYR A 110 10.05 1.00 21.14
N GLN A 111 9.76 0.13 22.14
CA GLN A 111 10.26 0.32 23.50
C GLN A 111 11.79 0.34 23.55
N ALA A 112 12.43 -0.61 22.87
CA ALA A 112 13.88 -0.71 22.85
C ALA A 112 14.55 0.47 22.12
N LYS A 113 13.90 1.00 21.07
CA LYS A 113 14.44 2.09 20.25
C LYS A 113 14.26 3.47 20.91
N TYR A 114 13.07 3.73 21.43
CA TYR A 114 12.67 5.07 21.88
C TYR A 114 12.60 5.22 23.40
N GLY A 115 12.73 4.13 24.16
CA GLY A 115 12.57 4.14 25.62
C GLY A 115 11.12 4.28 26.09
N ILE A 116 10.21 4.58 25.19
CA ILE A 116 8.77 4.73 25.40
C ILE A 116 8.00 4.25 24.18
N ARG A 117 6.81 3.71 24.39
CA ARG A 117 5.88 3.34 23.33
C ARG A 117 4.46 3.76 23.65
N ASN A 118 3.67 4.05 22.63
CA ASN A 118 2.24 4.18 22.77
C ASN A 118 1.62 2.77 22.70
N TRP A 119 1.27 2.19 23.86
CA TRP A 119 0.66 0.85 23.93
C TRP A 119 -0.82 0.85 23.49
N GLN A 120 -1.48 2.01 23.52
CA GLN A 120 -2.87 2.18 23.10
C GLN A 120 -3.00 1.98 21.59
N GLY A 121 -3.40 0.78 21.16
CA GLY A 121 -3.58 0.43 19.75
C GLY A 121 -2.31 0.41 18.88
N GLY A 122 -1.12 0.54 19.50
CA GLY A 122 0.18 0.46 18.81
C GLY A 122 0.67 1.77 18.16
N GLY A 123 0.04 2.90 18.42
CA GLY A 123 0.51 4.22 17.98
C GLY A 123 0.77 4.31 16.47
N ARG A 124 1.98 4.72 16.09
CA ARG A 124 2.45 4.80 14.69
C ARG A 124 2.67 3.43 14.03
N ALA A 125 2.80 2.34 14.80
CA ALA A 125 2.91 0.98 14.25
C ALA A 125 1.55 0.42 13.79
N SER A 126 0.46 1.11 14.06
CA SER A 126 -0.88 0.71 13.61
C SER A 126 -1.06 0.98 12.12
N ALA A 127 -1.80 0.07 11.44
CA ALA A 127 -2.21 0.26 10.05
C ALA A 127 -3.07 1.53 9.81
N ARG A 128 -3.51 2.23 10.88
CA ARG A 128 -4.27 3.47 10.75
C ARG A 128 -3.44 4.60 10.13
N GLU A 129 -2.12 4.60 10.32
CA GLU A 129 -1.23 5.60 9.71
C GLU A 129 -1.31 5.61 8.17
N THR A 130 -1.70 4.50 7.54
CA THR A 130 -1.85 4.39 6.08
C THR A 130 -2.97 5.26 5.51
N ILE A 131 -3.86 5.82 6.33
CA ILE A 131 -4.84 6.84 5.93
C ILE A 131 -4.14 8.00 5.21
N GLY A 132 -3.06 8.53 5.81
CA GLY A 132 -2.31 9.61 5.21
C GLY A 132 -1.70 9.25 3.86
N ARG A 133 -1.21 8.01 3.70
CA ARG A 133 -0.66 7.52 2.43
C ARG A 133 -1.73 7.41 1.34
N VAL A 134 -2.89 6.84 1.67
CA VAL A 134 -4.01 6.68 0.74
C VAL A 134 -4.58 8.04 0.34
N ALA A 135 -4.77 8.96 1.29
CA ALA A 135 -5.25 10.31 0.99
C ALA A 135 -4.29 11.07 0.05
N ALA A 136 -2.99 11.03 0.33
CA ALA A 136 -1.99 11.67 -0.52
C ALA A 136 -1.90 11.04 -1.92
N ALA A 137 -2.09 9.73 -2.01
CA ALA A 137 -2.03 9.02 -3.27
C ALA A 137 -3.18 9.39 -4.23
N VAL A 138 -4.33 9.81 -3.73
CA VAL A 138 -5.40 10.33 -4.60
C VAL A 138 -4.92 11.58 -5.33
N VAL A 139 -4.23 12.49 -4.63
CA VAL A 139 -3.62 13.69 -5.26
C VAL A 139 -2.58 13.26 -6.29
N ALA A 140 -1.71 12.30 -5.95
CA ALA A 140 -0.71 11.74 -6.87
C ALA A 140 -1.34 11.09 -8.11
N LYS A 141 -2.41 10.29 -7.95
CA LYS A 141 -3.17 9.69 -9.06
C LYS A 141 -3.76 10.75 -9.99
N LYS A 142 -4.28 11.86 -9.45
CA LYS A 142 -4.81 12.98 -10.25
C LYS A 142 -3.69 13.68 -11.04
N VAL A 143 -2.51 13.90 -10.44
CA VAL A 143 -1.33 14.42 -11.14
C VAL A 143 -0.91 13.47 -12.27
N LEU A 144 -0.78 12.17 -11.96
CA LEU A 144 -0.42 11.15 -12.96
C LEU A 144 -1.42 11.08 -14.11
N LYS A 145 -2.73 11.20 -13.84
CA LYS A 145 -3.77 11.23 -14.88
C LYS A 145 -3.68 12.45 -15.80
N GLN A 146 -3.25 13.61 -15.28
CA GLN A 146 -3.00 14.79 -16.11
C GLN A 146 -1.77 14.61 -17.00
N LEU A 147 -0.71 13.98 -16.48
CA LEU A 147 0.52 13.73 -17.23
C LEU A 147 0.37 12.57 -18.22
N PHE A 148 -0.31 11.52 -17.80
CA PHE A 148 -0.50 10.27 -18.52
C PHE A 148 -1.99 9.90 -18.53
N PRO A 149 -2.78 10.34 -19.52
CA PRO A 149 -4.23 10.11 -19.54
C PRO A 149 -4.65 8.64 -19.48
N LYS A 150 -3.78 7.72 -19.94
CA LYS A 150 -3.98 6.26 -19.92
C LYS A 150 -3.50 5.60 -18.61
N PHE A 151 -2.95 6.38 -17.66
CA PHE A 151 -2.46 5.84 -16.39
C PHE A 151 -3.56 5.09 -15.63
N GLU A 152 -3.24 3.89 -15.21
CA GLU A 152 -4.08 3.04 -14.38
C GLU A 152 -3.21 2.30 -13.37
N VAL A 153 -3.68 2.15 -12.16
CA VAL A 153 -3.08 1.31 -11.11
C VAL A 153 -4.16 0.47 -10.48
N ILE A 154 -4.00 -0.86 -10.55
CA ILE A 154 -4.94 -1.84 -10.01
C ILE A 154 -4.16 -2.82 -9.15
N ALA A 155 -4.56 -2.98 -7.89
CA ALA A 155 -4.06 -4.05 -7.04
C ALA A 155 -5.19 -4.98 -6.65
N TYR A 156 -4.88 -6.25 -6.41
CA TYR A 156 -5.84 -7.27 -6.04
C TYR A 156 -5.22 -8.36 -5.18
N VAL A 157 -6.05 -9.06 -4.44
CA VAL A 157 -5.61 -10.20 -3.64
C VAL A 157 -5.31 -11.37 -4.59
N ARG A 158 -4.03 -11.76 -4.65
CA ARG A 158 -3.55 -12.88 -5.44
C ARG A 158 -3.66 -14.20 -4.69
N THR A 159 -3.25 -14.21 -3.41
CA THR A 159 -3.36 -15.41 -2.57
C THR A 159 -3.89 -15.08 -1.18
N ILE A 160 -4.61 -16.02 -0.57
CA ILE A 160 -4.88 -16.08 0.87
C ILE A 160 -4.50 -17.47 1.36
N HIS A 161 -3.57 -17.53 2.32
CA HIS A 161 -2.99 -18.78 2.79
C HIS A 161 -2.43 -19.60 1.63
N THR A 162 -2.98 -20.79 1.36
CA THR A 162 -2.62 -21.67 0.24
C THR A 162 -3.57 -21.58 -0.96
N ILE A 163 -4.55 -20.69 -0.91
CA ILE A 163 -5.52 -20.49 -2.00
C ILE A 163 -4.94 -19.42 -2.93
N GLU A 164 -4.73 -19.78 -4.17
CA GLU A 164 -4.25 -18.90 -5.22
C GLU A 164 -5.35 -18.64 -6.25
N SER A 165 -5.39 -17.43 -6.78
CA SER A 165 -6.28 -17.01 -7.86
C SER A 165 -5.59 -17.10 -9.21
N GLU A 166 -6.37 -17.34 -10.27
CA GLU A 166 -5.93 -17.26 -11.65
C GLU A 166 -6.41 -15.95 -12.28
N VAL A 167 -5.52 -14.99 -12.43
CA VAL A 167 -5.83 -13.65 -12.95
C VAL A 167 -4.89 -13.33 -14.09
N ASN A 168 -5.43 -12.87 -15.21
CA ASN A 168 -4.63 -12.32 -16.30
C ASN A 168 -4.30 -10.85 -16.01
N GLN A 169 -3.02 -10.55 -15.78
CA GLN A 169 -2.49 -9.21 -15.49
C GLN A 169 -2.73 -8.20 -16.61
N GLU A 170 -2.83 -8.65 -17.87
CA GLU A 170 -3.03 -7.75 -19.02
C GLU A 170 -4.45 -7.19 -19.09
N THR A 171 -5.44 -7.97 -18.61
CA THR A 171 -6.86 -7.67 -18.81
C THR A 171 -7.65 -7.38 -17.55
N VAL A 172 -7.07 -7.61 -16.36
CA VAL A 172 -7.75 -7.35 -15.07
C VAL A 172 -8.26 -5.91 -14.99
N ARG A 173 -9.50 -5.73 -14.49
CA ARG A 173 -10.17 -4.44 -14.37
C ARG A 173 -10.55 -4.15 -12.92
N PHE A 174 -10.61 -2.87 -12.61
CA PHE A 174 -10.96 -2.37 -11.27
C PHE A 174 -12.33 -2.90 -10.78
N GLU A 175 -13.33 -2.95 -11.66
CA GLU A 175 -14.67 -3.42 -11.35
C GLU A 175 -14.68 -4.90 -10.94
N GLU A 176 -13.80 -5.72 -11.52
CA GLU A 176 -13.65 -7.14 -11.16
C GLU A 176 -13.04 -7.30 -9.77
N VAL A 177 -12.10 -6.43 -9.40
CA VAL A 177 -11.50 -6.41 -8.06
C VAL A 177 -12.53 -6.02 -6.99
N GLU A 178 -13.30 -4.98 -7.23
CA GLU A 178 -14.28 -4.48 -6.26
C GLU A 178 -15.61 -5.28 -6.27
N ALA A 179 -15.76 -6.29 -7.14
CA ALA A 179 -16.96 -7.13 -7.22
C ALA A 179 -17.21 -7.99 -5.97
N ASN A 180 -16.21 -8.15 -5.09
CA ASN A 180 -16.33 -8.95 -3.86
C ASN A 180 -15.51 -8.36 -2.71
N ILE A 181 -15.87 -8.77 -1.48
CA ILE A 181 -15.30 -8.23 -0.24
C ILE A 181 -13.83 -8.62 0.01
N VAL A 182 -13.29 -9.64 -0.68
CA VAL A 182 -11.88 -10.03 -0.55
C VAL A 182 -10.99 -9.33 -1.58
N ARG A 183 -11.59 -8.66 -2.60
CA ARG A 183 -10.89 -7.98 -3.67
C ARG A 183 -10.01 -8.89 -4.51
N CYS A 184 -10.56 -10.03 -4.90
CA CYS A 184 -9.95 -11.00 -5.79
C CYS A 184 -10.77 -11.08 -7.09
N PRO A 185 -10.20 -10.81 -8.29
CA PRO A 185 -10.94 -10.84 -9.56
C PRO A 185 -11.44 -12.23 -9.96
N ASP A 186 -10.78 -13.30 -9.50
CA ASP A 186 -11.23 -14.68 -9.69
C ASP A 186 -12.34 -15.03 -8.71
N ALA A 187 -13.59 -15.08 -9.20
CA ALA A 187 -14.77 -15.31 -8.37
C ALA A 187 -14.71 -16.64 -7.59
N ARG A 188 -14.19 -17.72 -8.20
CA ARG A 188 -14.09 -19.03 -7.54
C ARG A 188 -13.04 -19.03 -6.44
N ALA A 189 -11.90 -18.41 -6.68
CA ALA A 189 -10.88 -18.23 -5.67
C ALA A 189 -11.38 -17.29 -4.56
N ALA A 190 -12.11 -16.23 -4.89
CA ALA A 190 -12.68 -15.27 -3.94
C ALA A 190 -13.60 -15.94 -2.92
N GLU A 191 -14.52 -16.79 -3.36
CA GLU A 191 -15.41 -17.56 -2.47
C GLU A 191 -14.61 -18.41 -1.46
N ARG A 192 -13.65 -19.19 -1.95
CA ARG A 192 -12.77 -20.03 -1.12
C ARG A 192 -11.92 -19.21 -0.15
N MET A 193 -11.42 -18.06 -0.59
CA MET A 193 -10.65 -17.13 0.25
C MET A 193 -11.51 -16.55 1.37
N ILE A 194 -12.74 -16.13 1.07
CA ILE A 194 -13.70 -15.60 2.06
C ILE A 194 -14.03 -16.67 3.11
N GLU A 195 -14.34 -17.89 2.68
CA GLU A 195 -14.59 -19.01 3.59
C GLU A 195 -13.38 -19.31 4.48
N LYS A 196 -12.18 -19.32 3.90
CA LYS A 196 -10.94 -19.54 4.66
C LYS A 196 -10.70 -18.46 5.71
N ILE A 197 -10.93 -17.19 5.39
CA ILE A 197 -10.80 -16.09 6.36
C ILE A 197 -11.83 -16.25 7.50
N LYS A 198 -13.09 -16.60 7.17
CA LYS A 198 -14.13 -16.86 8.18
C LYS A 198 -13.77 -18.02 9.11
N GLN A 199 -13.26 -19.12 8.55
CA GLN A 199 -12.77 -20.26 9.33
C GLN A 199 -11.67 -19.82 10.30
N ILE A 200 -10.62 -19.17 9.80
CA ILE A 200 -9.46 -18.71 10.60
C ILE A 200 -9.92 -17.75 11.70
N ARG A 201 -10.86 -16.85 11.38
CA ARG A 201 -11.46 -15.94 12.37
C ARG A 201 -12.18 -16.69 13.48
N SER A 202 -12.98 -17.73 13.15
CA SER A 202 -13.69 -18.55 14.15
C SER A 202 -12.74 -19.30 15.08
N GLU A 203 -11.54 -19.61 14.60
CA GLU A 203 -10.46 -20.24 15.38
C GLU A 203 -9.67 -19.24 16.25
N GLY A 204 -10.03 -17.94 16.23
CA GLY A 204 -9.31 -16.89 16.95
C GLY A 204 -7.92 -16.61 16.39
N ASN A 205 -7.68 -16.89 15.11
CA ASN A 205 -6.39 -16.79 14.46
C ASN A 205 -6.40 -15.74 13.32
N SER A 206 -5.27 -15.58 12.64
CA SER A 206 -5.10 -14.67 11.50
C SER A 206 -4.40 -15.38 10.34
N VAL A 207 -4.57 -14.85 9.14
CA VAL A 207 -3.98 -15.38 7.91
C VAL A 207 -3.40 -14.26 7.05
N GLY A 208 -2.31 -14.56 6.36
CA GLY A 208 -1.65 -13.71 5.38
C GLY A 208 -1.90 -14.17 3.95
N GLY A 209 -1.17 -13.59 3.03
CA GLY A 209 -1.23 -13.89 1.60
C GLY A 209 -0.43 -12.90 0.77
N THR A 210 -0.73 -12.78 -0.51
CA THR A 210 -0.08 -11.85 -1.43
C THR A 210 -1.06 -10.95 -2.15
N ILE A 211 -0.65 -9.72 -2.39
CA ILE A 211 -1.32 -8.76 -3.26
C ILE A 211 -0.47 -8.60 -4.50
N GLU A 212 -1.09 -8.65 -5.67
CA GLU A 212 -0.48 -8.29 -6.94
C GLU A 212 -0.97 -6.93 -7.38
N CYS A 213 -0.08 -6.14 -7.98
CA CYS A 213 -0.39 -4.82 -8.50
C CYS A 213 0.08 -4.71 -9.95
N VAL A 214 -0.78 -4.14 -10.78
CA VAL A 214 -0.51 -3.86 -12.19
C VAL A 214 -0.67 -2.36 -12.45
N ILE A 215 0.31 -1.77 -13.12
CA ILE A 215 0.31 -0.36 -13.52
C ILE A 215 0.41 -0.31 -15.03
N ARG A 216 -0.48 0.46 -15.66
CA ARG A 216 -0.54 0.63 -17.11
C ARG A 216 -0.49 2.11 -17.50
N GLY A 217 -0.12 2.37 -18.75
CA GLY A 217 -0.15 3.73 -19.31
C GLY A 217 0.95 4.66 -18.81
N ILE A 218 2.06 4.08 -18.33
CA ILE A 218 3.29 4.81 -17.99
C ILE A 218 4.22 4.74 -19.19
N PRO A 219 4.78 5.88 -19.66
CA PRO A 219 5.74 5.89 -20.76
C PRO A 219 7.09 5.30 -20.34
N PRO A 220 7.96 4.96 -21.29
CA PRO A 220 9.37 4.74 -21.00
C PRO A 220 10.01 5.99 -20.36
N GLY A 221 11.01 5.79 -19.47
CA GLY A 221 11.85 6.87 -18.98
C GLY A 221 11.67 7.26 -17.52
N LEU A 222 10.73 6.67 -16.77
CA LEU A 222 10.60 6.91 -15.33
C LEU A 222 11.50 6.00 -14.51
N GLY A 223 12.26 6.58 -13.60
CA GLY A 223 13.26 5.90 -12.77
C GLY A 223 14.65 6.44 -13.05
N GLU A 224 15.57 6.25 -12.11
CA GLU A 224 16.93 6.78 -12.21
C GLU A 224 17.99 5.76 -11.81
N PRO A 225 19.06 5.58 -12.60
CA PRO A 225 20.22 4.88 -12.13
C PRO A 225 20.94 5.75 -11.07
N VAL A 226 21.67 5.22 -10.14
CA VAL A 226 21.95 3.82 -9.88
C VAL A 226 21.12 3.31 -8.71
N PHE A 227 20.83 4.17 -7.72
CA PHE A 227 20.18 3.79 -6.46
C PHE A 227 18.68 4.06 -6.46
N ASP A 228 18.20 5.06 -7.20
CA ASP A 228 16.79 5.45 -7.30
C ASP A 228 16.10 4.76 -8.49
N LYS A 229 16.45 3.49 -8.71
CA LYS A 229 15.75 2.64 -9.67
C LYS A 229 14.28 2.57 -9.34
N LEU A 230 13.42 2.62 -10.35
CA LEU A 230 11.97 2.60 -10.15
C LEU A 230 11.52 1.38 -9.32
N GLU A 231 12.03 0.18 -9.63
CA GLU A 231 11.73 -1.03 -8.87
C GLU A 231 12.26 -0.99 -7.44
N ALA A 232 13.39 -0.32 -7.18
CA ALA A 232 13.94 -0.17 -5.84
C ALA A 232 13.08 0.74 -4.97
N ASP A 233 12.59 1.87 -5.52
CA ASP A 233 11.70 2.77 -4.81
C ASP A 233 10.32 2.17 -4.61
N ILE A 234 9.79 1.41 -5.59
CA ILE A 234 8.56 0.63 -5.41
C ILE A 234 8.74 -0.40 -4.29
N ALA A 235 9.84 -1.15 -4.28
CA ALA A 235 10.14 -2.14 -3.22
C ALA A 235 10.23 -1.47 -1.84
N LYS A 236 10.93 -0.35 -1.71
CA LYS A 236 11.02 0.44 -0.48
C LYS A 236 9.64 0.90 -0.02
N ALA A 237 8.81 1.39 -0.95
CA ALA A 237 7.46 1.83 -0.67
C ALA A 237 6.60 0.67 -0.14
N MET A 238 6.61 -0.48 -0.80
CA MET A 238 5.85 -1.67 -0.41
C MET A 238 6.33 -2.25 0.92
N MET A 239 7.66 -2.36 1.11
CA MET A 239 8.23 -2.87 2.36
C MET A 239 8.05 -1.93 3.55
N SER A 240 7.65 -0.68 3.31
CA SER A 240 7.27 0.29 4.36
C SER A 240 5.83 0.10 4.86
N LEU A 241 5.00 -0.68 4.18
CA LEU A 241 3.62 -0.97 4.61
C LEU A 241 3.61 -1.91 5.83
N PRO A 242 2.65 -1.77 6.74
CA PRO A 242 2.49 -2.71 7.85
C PRO A 242 2.28 -4.14 7.36
N ALA A 243 2.89 -5.11 8.06
CA ALA A 243 2.80 -6.55 7.83
C ALA A 243 3.49 -7.09 6.54
N THR A 244 4.11 -6.26 5.73
CA THR A 244 4.84 -6.73 4.55
C THR A 244 6.11 -7.50 4.90
N LYS A 245 6.44 -8.56 4.13
CA LYS A 245 7.60 -9.43 4.35
C LYS A 245 8.29 -9.88 3.06
N GLY A 246 7.73 -9.59 1.90
CA GLY A 246 8.34 -9.92 0.63
C GLY A 246 7.85 -9.01 -0.49
N PHE A 247 8.70 -8.84 -1.48
CA PHE A 247 8.44 -8.10 -2.70
C PHE A 247 9.12 -8.80 -3.87
N GLU A 248 8.44 -8.89 -5.01
CA GLU A 248 9.03 -9.31 -6.28
C GLU A 248 8.37 -8.55 -7.43
N ILE A 249 9.15 -8.30 -8.48
CA ILE A 249 8.71 -7.59 -9.69
C ILE A 249 8.93 -8.47 -10.92
N GLY A 250 8.03 -8.41 -11.89
CA GLY A 250 8.10 -9.19 -13.10
C GLY A 250 8.12 -10.70 -12.79
N SER A 251 9.07 -11.42 -13.36
CA SER A 251 9.27 -12.85 -13.11
C SER A 251 9.74 -13.15 -11.68
N GLY A 252 10.25 -12.15 -10.95
CA GLY A 252 10.64 -12.28 -9.55
C GLY A 252 11.61 -13.45 -9.30
N PHE A 253 11.35 -14.23 -8.25
CA PHE A 253 12.18 -15.40 -7.91
C PHE A 253 12.15 -16.50 -8.96
N GLU A 254 11.07 -16.65 -9.75
CA GLU A 254 11.03 -17.62 -10.85
C GLU A 254 12.04 -17.28 -11.95
N GLY A 255 12.29 -15.98 -12.20
CA GLY A 255 13.30 -15.52 -13.14
C GLY A 255 14.71 -16.02 -12.81
N SER A 256 15.03 -16.26 -11.54
CA SER A 256 16.34 -16.81 -11.12
C SER A 256 16.57 -18.26 -11.54
N LYS A 257 15.55 -18.97 -11.97
CA LYS A 257 15.59 -20.36 -12.47
C LYS A 257 15.69 -20.44 -14.00
N MET A 258 15.59 -19.29 -14.69
CA MET A 258 15.63 -19.20 -16.15
C MET A 258 17.06 -18.96 -16.63
N THR A 259 17.33 -19.40 -17.85
CA THR A 259 18.54 -18.97 -18.60
C THR A 259 18.35 -17.56 -19.15
N GLY A 260 19.42 -16.88 -19.54
CA GLY A 260 19.34 -15.52 -20.08
C GLY A 260 18.43 -15.41 -21.31
N THR A 261 18.51 -16.39 -22.22
CA THR A 261 17.66 -16.41 -23.42
C THR A 261 16.18 -16.70 -23.14
N GLU A 262 15.87 -17.42 -22.08
CA GLU A 262 14.50 -17.65 -21.62
C GLU A 262 13.93 -16.41 -20.94
N HIS A 263 14.76 -15.68 -20.20
CA HIS A 263 14.33 -14.51 -19.44
C HIS A 263 14.24 -13.24 -20.30
N ASN A 264 15.11 -13.08 -21.31
CA ASN A 264 15.20 -11.85 -22.08
C ASN A 264 13.90 -11.49 -22.81
N ASP A 265 13.43 -10.27 -22.57
CA ASP A 265 12.28 -9.66 -23.26
C ASP A 265 12.75 -9.08 -24.59
N ALA A 266 12.56 -9.84 -25.70
CA ALA A 266 12.96 -9.39 -27.03
C ALA A 266 12.19 -8.14 -27.46
N PHE A 267 12.90 -7.14 -27.99
CA PHE A 267 12.28 -5.92 -28.53
C PHE A 267 11.60 -6.15 -29.86
N ARG A 268 10.51 -5.43 -30.10
CA ARG A 268 9.81 -5.35 -31.38
C ARG A 268 9.27 -3.95 -31.63
N MET A 269 9.15 -3.58 -32.88
CA MET A 269 8.43 -2.37 -33.30
C MET A 269 6.95 -2.69 -33.48
N LYS A 270 6.09 -1.87 -32.88
CA LYS A 270 4.63 -1.92 -33.06
C LYS A 270 4.12 -0.48 -33.10
N ASP A 271 3.43 -0.12 -34.18
CA ASP A 271 2.84 1.23 -34.38
C ASP A 271 3.82 2.39 -34.18
N GLY A 272 5.09 2.19 -34.59
CA GLY A 272 6.14 3.20 -34.45
C GLY A 272 6.75 3.31 -33.06
N VAL A 273 6.38 2.44 -32.12
CA VAL A 273 6.88 2.42 -30.75
C VAL A 273 7.61 1.10 -30.46
N VAL A 274 8.68 1.18 -29.68
CA VAL A 274 9.40 0.00 -29.18
C VAL A 274 8.57 -0.68 -28.11
N HIS A 275 8.33 -1.96 -28.27
CA HIS A 275 7.68 -2.83 -27.30
C HIS A 275 8.52 -4.07 -27.01
N THR A 276 8.16 -4.84 -26.00
CA THR A 276 8.72 -6.17 -25.76
C THR A 276 7.75 -7.27 -26.15
N VAL A 277 8.29 -8.45 -26.53
CA VAL A 277 7.48 -9.64 -26.87
C VAL A 277 6.92 -10.32 -25.63
N THR A 278 7.74 -10.34 -24.57
CA THR A 278 7.40 -10.82 -23.23
C THR A 278 7.63 -9.67 -22.24
N ASN A 279 7.18 -9.81 -21.00
CA ASN A 279 7.38 -8.78 -19.98
C ASN A 279 7.87 -9.42 -18.65
N ARG A 280 8.92 -10.22 -18.73
CA ARG A 280 9.52 -10.88 -17.57
C ARG A 280 10.27 -9.91 -16.67
N SER A 281 10.75 -8.80 -17.25
CA SER A 281 11.33 -7.68 -16.50
C SER A 281 10.30 -6.88 -15.68
N GLY A 282 8.99 -7.10 -15.90
CA GLY A 282 7.94 -6.41 -15.16
C GLY A 282 7.84 -4.92 -15.45
N GLY A 283 8.09 -4.50 -16.71
CA GLY A 283 7.96 -3.11 -17.15
C GLY A 283 9.12 -2.19 -16.78
N VAL A 284 10.19 -2.72 -16.19
CA VAL A 284 11.36 -1.94 -15.75
C VAL A 284 12.65 -2.62 -16.20
N GLN A 285 13.52 -1.87 -16.86
CA GLN A 285 14.81 -2.34 -17.34
C GLN A 285 15.89 -1.30 -16.98
N GLY A 286 16.96 -1.76 -16.34
CA GLY A 286 18.04 -0.87 -15.88
C GLY A 286 17.60 0.15 -14.82
N GLY A 287 16.48 -0.06 -14.15
CA GLY A 287 15.92 0.88 -13.18
C GLY A 287 14.90 1.87 -13.75
N ILE A 288 14.60 1.76 -15.04
CA ILE A 288 13.80 2.75 -15.79
C ILE A 288 12.61 2.03 -16.43
N SER A 289 11.43 2.64 -16.43
CA SER A 289 10.25 2.10 -17.10
C SER A 289 10.49 1.98 -18.61
N ASN A 290 10.01 0.88 -19.20
CA ASN A 290 10.18 0.59 -20.64
C ASN A 290 8.91 0.77 -21.48
N GLY A 291 7.81 1.22 -20.86
CA GLY A 291 6.52 1.45 -21.53
C GLY A 291 5.55 0.27 -21.45
N GLU A 292 6.02 -0.91 -21.06
CA GLU A 292 5.14 -2.05 -20.78
C GLU A 292 4.45 -1.92 -19.41
N ALA A 293 3.46 -2.75 -19.16
CA ALA A 293 2.81 -2.78 -17.86
C ALA A 293 3.82 -3.14 -16.77
N ILE A 294 3.84 -2.34 -15.70
CA ILE A 294 4.64 -2.66 -14.51
C ILE A 294 3.78 -3.55 -13.62
N PHE A 295 4.29 -4.71 -13.22
CA PHE A 295 3.61 -5.58 -12.28
C PHE A 295 4.55 -6.16 -11.24
N PHE A 296 4.04 -6.26 -10.01
CA PHE A 296 4.79 -6.74 -8.85
C PHE A 296 3.85 -7.41 -7.84
N ARG A 297 4.44 -8.19 -6.94
CA ARG A 297 3.74 -8.87 -5.84
C ARG A 297 4.31 -8.50 -4.49
N VAL A 298 3.43 -8.38 -3.49
CA VAL A 298 3.78 -8.05 -2.12
C VAL A 298 3.23 -9.10 -1.18
N ALA A 299 4.09 -9.71 -0.37
CA ALA A 299 3.69 -10.70 0.62
C ALA A 299 3.40 -10.04 1.97
N PHE A 300 2.24 -10.35 2.52
CA PHE A 300 1.77 -9.90 3.84
C PHE A 300 1.74 -11.08 4.81
N LYS A 301 2.45 -10.95 5.93
CA LYS A 301 2.34 -11.94 7.02
C LYS A 301 0.96 -11.86 7.69
N PRO A 302 0.53 -12.91 8.40
CA PRO A 302 -0.64 -12.84 9.28
C PRO A 302 -0.53 -11.69 10.27
N THR A 303 -1.65 -11.09 10.66
CA THR A 303 -1.67 -10.05 11.69
C THR A 303 -1.17 -10.61 13.02
N ALA A 304 -0.35 -9.86 13.72
CA ALA A 304 0.34 -10.35 14.93
C ALA A 304 -0.60 -10.59 16.11
N THR A 305 -1.71 -9.85 16.18
CA THR A 305 -2.65 -9.97 17.30
C THR A 305 -3.69 -11.05 17.01
N VAL A 306 -3.66 -12.12 17.79
CA VAL A 306 -4.58 -13.27 17.73
C VAL A 306 -5.19 -13.53 19.11
N MET A 307 -6.35 -14.17 19.14
CA MET A 307 -7.05 -14.49 20.41
C MET A 307 -6.56 -15.78 21.08
N LYS A 308 -5.67 -16.54 20.42
CA LYS A 308 -5.03 -17.72 20.99
C LYS A 308 -3.94 -17.30 21.98
N SER A 309 -3.77 -18.06 23.07
CA SER A 309 -2.67 -17.87 24.00
C SER A 309 -1.33 -18.05 23.29
N GLN A 310 -0.42 -17.10 23.50
CA GLN A 310 0.93 -17.09 22.96
C GLN A 310 1.91 -16.74 24.08
N GLN A 311 3.07 -17.40 24.06
CA GLN A 311 4.17 -17.02 24.95
C GLN A 311 4.75 -15.67 24.58
N THR A 312 5.03 -14.88 25.59
CA THR A 312 5.64 -13.55 25.46
C THR A 312 6.46 -13.22 26.71
N VAL A 313 6.87 -11.94 26.82
CA VAL A 313 7.56 -11.43 28.00
C VAL A 313 6.90 -10.12 28.46
N THR A 314 7.02 -9.86 29.76
CA THR A 314 6.64 -8.57 30.34
C THR A 314 7.64 -7.48 29.97
N ALA A 315 7.27 -6.22 30.17
CA ALA A 315 8.19 -5.08 30.05
C ALA A 315 9.34 -5.12 31.06
N THR A 316 9.21 -5.91 32.15
CA THR A 316 10.24 -6.13 33.18
C THR A 316 11.13 -7.34 32.89
N GLY A 317 10.87 -8.10 31.79
CA GLY A 317 11.72 -9.19 31.32
C GLY A 317 11.36 -10.57 31.89
N GLU A 318 10.14 -10.77 32.37
CA GLU A 318 9.63 -12.04 32.89
C GLU A 318 8.80 -12.75 31.81
N ASP A 319 8.92 -14.08 31.70
CA ASP A 319 8.10 -14.90 30.82
C ASP A 319 6.61 -14.79 31.20
N ALA A 320 5.75 -14.71 30.20
CA ALA A 320 4.31 -14.56 30.39
C ALA A 320 3.53 -15.18 29.21
N ASP A 321 2.24 -15.40 29.43
CA ASP A 321 1.29 -15.78 28.40
C ASP A 321 0.36 -14.61 28.08
N LEU A 322 0.11 -14.40 26.77
CA LEU A 322 -0.80 -13.39 26.28
C LEU A 322 -1.89 -14.00 25.42
N SER A 323 -3.15 -13.80 25.82
CA SER A 323 -4.33 -14.03 24.98
C SER A 323 -4.92 -12.68 24.63
N ALA A 324 -4.44 -12.09 23.52
CA ALA A 324 -4.80 -10.73 23.19
C ALA A 324 -6.30 -10.57 22.93
N ARG A 325 -6.92 -9.66 23.66
CA ARG A 325 -8.30 -9.22 23.45
C ARG A 325 -8.29 -8.00 22.54
N GLY A 326 -9.26 -7.89 21.65
CA GLY A 326 -9.35 -6.69 20.80
C GLY A 326 -10.01 -6.94 19.46
N ARG A 327 -10.12 -5.85 18.68
CA ARG A 327 -10.77 -5.83 17.36
C ARG A 327 -9.70 -5.81 16.29
N HIS A 328 -9.25 -7.00 15.85
CA HIS A 328 -8.17 -7.15 14.88
C HIS A 328 -8.68 -7.69 13.56
N ASP A 329 -7.97 -7.41 12.46
CA ASP A 329 -8.24 -8.01 11.17
C ASP A 329 -7.82 -9.50 11.20
N PRO A 330 -8.72 -10.46 10.90
CA PRO A 330 -8.30 -11.84 10.68
C PRO A 330 -7.43 -11.99 9.43
N CYS A 331 -7.60 -11.06 8.47
CA CYS A 331 -6.78 -10.91 7.29
C CYS A 331 -6.73 -9.43 6.89
N VAL A 332 -5.52 -8.86 6.74
CA VAL A 332 -5.36 -7.45 6.38
C VAL A 332 -5.47 -7.19 4.87
N LEU A 333 -5.31 -8.23 4.04
CA LEU A 333 -5.13 -8.08 2.59
C LEU A 333 -6.27 -7.30 1.91
N PRO A 334 -7.56 -7.53 2.18
CA PRO A 334 -8.63 -6.77 1.51
C PRO A 334 -8.51 -5.25 1.73
N ARG A 335 -8.04 -4.84 2.90
CA ARG A 335 -7.79 -3.42 3.23
C ARG A 335 -6.45 -2.91 2.72
N ALA A 336 -5.49 -3.80 2.50
CA ALA A 336 -4.17 -3.44 2.01
C ALA A 336 -4.12 -3.19 0.49
N VAL A 337 -5.10 -3.69 -0.28
CA VAL A 337 -5.20 -3.44 -1.72
C VAL A 337 -5.09 -1.94 -2.06
N PRO A 338 -5.93 -1.03 -1.54
CA PRO A 338 -5.78 0.40 -1.82
C PRO A 338 -4.49 1.01 -1.25
N MET A 339 -3.86 0.39 -0.25
CA MET A 339 -2.57 0.86 0.28
C MET A 339 -1.42 0.56 -0.68
N VAL A 340 -1.46 -0.60 -1.36
CA VAL A 340 -0.49 -0.99 -2.39
C VAL A 340 -0.62 -0.07 -3.61
N GLU A 341 -1.85 0.16 -4.09
CA GLU A 341 -2.11 1.14 -5.16
C GLU A 341 -1.61 2.54 -4.79
N ALA A 342 -1.85 2.95 -3.55
CA ALA A 342 -1.44 4.26 -3.05
C ALA A 342 0.08 4.44 -3.09
N MET A 343 0.83 3.48 -2.56
CA MET A 343 2.28 3.57 -2.54
C MET A 343 2.90 3.53 -3.94
N ALA A 344 2.33 2.73 -4.86
CA ALA A 344 2.73 2.72 -6.27
C ALA A 344 2.52 4.09 -6.93
N ALA A 345 1.35 4.70 -6.73
CA ALA A 345 1.04 6.02 -7.29
C ALA A 345 1.94 7.12 -6.74
N LEU A 346 2.29 7.08 -5.44
CA LEU A 346 3.20 8.03 -4.82
C LEU A 346 4.61 7.97 -5.43
N VAL A 347 5.16 6.75 -5.61
CA VAL A 347 6.46 6.55 -6.26
C VAL A 347 6.44 7.08 -7.69
N LEU A 348 5.44 6.68 -8.47
CA LEU A 348 5.35 7.09 -9.89
C LEU A 348 5.17 8.60 -10.05
N CYS A 349 4.37 9.24 -9.18
CA CYS A 349 4.18 10.69 -9.22
C CYS A 349 5.49 11.43 -8.92
N ASP A 350 6.24 10.99 -7.93
CA ASP A 350 7.54 11.56 -7.61
C ASP A 350 8.53 11.43 -8.78
N HIS A 351 8.68 10.22 -9.33
CA HIS A 351 9.54 10.00 -10.51
C HIS A 351 9.08 10.77 -11.74
N ALA A 352 7.78 10.92 -11.98
CA ALA A 352 7.26 11.72 -13.09
C ALA A 352 7.61 13.22 -12.95
N LEU A 353 7.54 13.77 -11.74
CA LEU A 353 7.91 15.15 -11.48
C LEU A 353 9.43 15.34 -11.49
N ARG A 354 10.21 14.38 -11.02
CA ARG A 354 11.69 14.36 -11.14
C ARG A 354 12.09 14.36 -12.61
N HIS A 355 11.50 13.50 -13.42
CA HIS A 355 11.73 13.44 -14.86
C HIS A 355 11.45 14.79 -15.53
N ARG A 356 10.31 15.44 -15.21
CA ARG A 356 10.00 16.78 -15.74
C ARG A 356 10.97 17.86 -15.30
N ALA A 357 11.58 17.73 -14.14
CA ALA A 357 12.61 18.68 -13.68
C ALA A 357 13.95 18.52 -14.43
N GLN A 358 14.22 17.32 -14.93
CA GLN A 358 15.45 17.01 -15.68
C GLN A 358 15.26 17.11 -17.20
N ASN A 359 14.07 16.78 -17.70
CA ASN A 359 13.76 16.70 -19.12
C ASN A 359 12.55 17.59 -19.46
N THR A 360 12.61 18.30 -20.58
CA THR A 360 11.53 19.17 -21.04
C THR A 360 10.35 18.39 -21.61
N GLU A 361 10.55 17.16 -22.05
CA GLU A 361 9.54 16.30 -22.66
C GLU A 361 9.36 15.00 -21.87
N LEU A 362 8.11 14.56 -21.75
CA LEU A 362 7.76 13.27 -21.12
C LEU A 362 7.66 12.13 -22.14
N THR A 363 8.02 12.40 -23.39
CA THR A 363 8.03 11.42 -24.47
C THR A 363 9.45 10.92 -24.71
N PRO A 364 9.63 9.65 -25.08
CA PRO A 364 10.93 9.13 -25.45
C PRO A 364 11.51 9.99 -26.60
N HIS A 365 12.76 10.37 -26.48
CA HIS A 365 13.50 10.85 -27.65
C HIS A 365 13.53 9.68 -28.64
N ALA A 366 12.99 9.89 -29.85
CA ALA A 366 12.96 8.92 -30.92
C ALA A 366 14.39 8.57 -31.41
#